data_023f3abe72908b763a91421e5e3126e6
#
_entry.id   023f3abe72908b763a91421e5e3126e6
#
_cell.length_a   1.000
_cell.length_b   1.000
_cell.length_c   1.000
_cell.angle_alpha   90.00
_cell.angle_beta   90.00
_cell.angle_gamma   90.00
#
_symmetry.space_group_name_H-M   'P 1'
#
loop_
_entity.id
_entity.type
_entity.pdbx_description
1 polymer ?
#
loop_
_entity_poly.entity_id
_entity_poly.type
_entity_poly.pdbx_seq_one_letter_code
_entity_poly.pdbx_strand_id
1 'polypeptide(L)'
;PGLAAEAQHRPALLAGGIKPEPPSYCKDKAEGEGEIYALQSTASGDFDFPKAWSSYFPIFDMIARHIGNVETEIGLDHWPNIYCGVAVFLFFLMYLACKKIAVKEKAVYCGLLLIFFASFSINALNFIWHGFHYPNSLPCRQSFIYIFLMLFICFRAYMYLDETPKKHIAIAFWGSACFVLLAEKLVTQEHFHFIVYYVAIIFLAAYAGLMYLYKDGKRTVCGFLALTLVAVEASINMSVTSVTTTSRESYTSDNEEVRILKDSLQPASDFYRVEKKTRKTKNDGAWMNFPSVSLFSSTANADLSKFFKKLGCESSTNAYSITGSTPLVDSIFSVKYALCSEAVSNTELMMYLRESGGTYLYENLYTLPLGFVLPSDIEENWQYEMDNPAEVQNDLCLVSGADEVLVDAGGTVNKNTFTFTPDETGEYYVFVMNKKVKTVKAELPTGQKSFSNV
;
A
#
# COMPACT_ATOMS: atom_id res chain seq x y z
N PRO A 1 35.08 6.93 17.19
CA PRO A 1 34.51 7.00 15.83
C PRO A 1 34.03 5.63 15.31
N GLY A 2 34.69 4.52 15.71
CA GLY A 2 34.32 3.19 15.24
C GLY A 2 33.05 2.61 15.86
N LEU A 3 32.80 2.88 17.15
CA LEU A 3 31.63 2.38 17.87
C LEU A 3 30.31 3.04 17.42
N ALA A 4 30.34 4.32 17.04
CA ALA A 4 29.15 5.01 16.55
C ALA A 4 28.73 4.53 15.15
N ALA A 5 29.68 4.16 14.28
CA ALA A 5 29.39 3.58 12.98
C ALA A 5 28.80 2.15 13.09
N GLU A 6 29.28 1.37 14.08
CA GLU A 6 28.78 0.02 14.33
C GLU A 6 27.34 0.02 14.90
N ALA A 7 27.00 1.02 15.72
CA ALA A 7 25.65 1.19 16.26
C ALA A 7 24.61 1.63 15.20
N GLN A 8 25.03 2.37 14.17
CA GLN A 8 24.12 2.73 13.05
C GLN A 8 23.66 1.53 12.23
N HIS A 9 24.43 0.44 12.21
CA HIS A 9 24.13 -0.77 11.44
C HIS A 9 23.43 -1.88 12.27
N ARG A 10 23.16 -1.63 13.57
CA ARG A 10 22.61 -2.66 14.46
C ARG A 10 21.39 -2.19 15.26
N PRO A 11 20.31 -1.77 14.63
CA PRO A 11 19.07 -1.50 15.40
C PRO A 11 18.52 -2.75 16.11
N ALA A 12 18.91 -3.94 15.67
CA ALA A 12 18.52 -5.21 16.27
C ALA A 12 19.16 -5.48 17.65
N LEU A 13 20.21 -4.80 18.05
CA LEU A 13 20.77 -4.93 19.41
C LEU A 13 19.83 -4.37 20.50
N LEU A 14 18.91 -3.47 20.10
CA LEU A 14 17.88 -2.92 20.99
C LEU A 14 16.60 -3.76 20.98
N ALA A 15 16.48 -4.68 20.03
CA ALA A 15 15.30 -5.52 19.85
C ALA A 15 15.43 -6.90 20.52
N GLY A 16 15.97 -6.94 21.71
CA GLY A 16 16.02 -8.10 22.60
C GLY A 16 16.49 -9.42 21.97
N GLY A 17 17.72 -9.83 22.25
CA GLY A 17 18.18 -11.21 22.12
C GLY A 17 18.44 -11.75 20.72
N ILE A 18 18.17 -11.01 19.69
CA ILE A 18 18.66 -11.40 18.36
C ILE A 18 20.10 -10.95 18.28
N LYS A 19 21.04 -11.86 18.59
CA LYS A 19 22.40 -11.69 18.12
C LYS A 19 22.37 -11.75 16.60
N PRO A 20 22.42 -10.64 15.87
CA PRO A 20 22.84 -10.73 14.51
C PRO A 20 24.37 -10.93 14.56
N GLU A 21 24.83 -12.15 14.79
CA GLU A 21 26.07 -12.49 14.14
C GLU A 21 25.75 -12.41 12.66
N PRO A 22 26.24 -11.38 11.95
CA PRO A 22 26.06 -11.38 10.51
C PRO A 22 26.69 -12.69 10.05
N PRO A 23 25.96 -13.47 9.24
CA PRO A 23 26.57 -14.67 8.67
C PRO A 23 27.94 -14.29 8.13
N SER A 24 28.91 -15.18 8.28
CA SER A 24 30.33 -14.90 7.94
C SER A 24 30.53 -14.36 6.53
N TYR A 25 29.59 -14.61 5.62
CA TYR A 25 29.58 -14.06 4.26
C TYR A 25 29.27 -12.58 4.14
N CYS A 26 28.67 -11.95 5.17
CA CYS A 26 28.38 -10.51 5.16
C CYS A 26 29.61 -9.65 5.44
N LYS A 27 30.71 -10.24 5.90
CA LYS A 27 31.93 -9.50 6.19
C LYS A 27 32.72 -9.06 4.95
N ASP A 28 32.47 -9.69 3.82
CA ASP A 28 33.34 -9.57 2.66
C ASP A 28 32.71 -9.05 1.36
N LYS A 29 31.38 -8.79 1.30
CA LYS A 29 30.74 -8.32 0.06
C LYS A 29 29.52 -7.43 0.33
N ALA A 30 29.54 -6.22 -0.21
CA ALA A 30 28.38 -5.32 -0.27
C ALA A 30 27.16 -5.94 -0.98
N GLU A 31 27.35 -6.99 -1.77
CA GLU A 31 26.29 -7.77 -2.41
C GLU A 31 25.47 -8.61 -1.43
N GLY A 32 26.05 -8.99 -0.27
CA GLY A 32 25.37 -9.79 0.75
C GLY A 32 24.34 -9.01 1.60
N GLU A 33 24.47 -7.69 1.71
CA GLU A 33 23.54 -6.90 2.52
C GLU A 33 22.10 -6.95 1.97
N GLY A 34 21.93 -6.91 0.66
CA GLY A 34 20.63 -7.01 0.02
C GLY A 34 19.94 -8.35 0.26
N GLU A 35 20.67 -9.45 0.28
CA GLU A 35 20.13 -10.80 0.54
C GLU A 35 19.69 -10.96 2.00
N ILE A 36 20.42 -10.38 2.95
CA ILE A 36 20.03 -10.42 4.36
C ILE A 36 18.77 -9.63 4.61
N TYR A 37 18.66 -8.44 4.06
CA TYR A 37 17.42 -7.67 4.14
C TYR A 37 16.23 -8.41 3.52
N ALA A 38 16.44 -9.13 2.42
CA ALA A 38 15.42 -9.95 1.79
C ALA A 38 15.00 -11.13 2.69
N LEU A 39 15.92 -11.79 3.34
CA LEU A 39 15.66 -12.93 4.25
C LEU A 39 14.95 -12.50 5.55
N GLN A 40 15.26 -11.30 6.05
CA GLN A 40 14.62 -10.72 7.24
C GLN A 40 13.34 -9.93 6.91
N SER A 41 12.99 -9.81 5.65
CA SER A 41 11.81 -9.10 5.21
C SER A 41 10.53 -9.86 5.56
N THR A 42 9.48 -9.13 5.93
CA THR A 42 8.13 -9.68 6.05
C THR A 42 7.61 -10.28 4.74
N ALA A 43 8.18 -9.86 3.59
CA ALA A 43 7.85 -10.41 2.28
C ALA A 43 8.47 -11.79 2.02
N SER A 44 9.45 -12.23 2.82
CA SER A 44 10.10 -13.55 2.68
C SER A 44 9.35 -14.69 3.37
N GLY A 45 8.26 -14.39 4.10
CA GLY A 45 7.44 -15.41 4.77
C GLY A 45 6.45 -16.10 3.82
N ASP A 46 6.11 -17.33 4.14
CA ASP A 46 5.03 -18.14 3.57
C ASP A 46 5.11 -18.43 2.05
N PHE A 47 5.94 -19.41 1.69
CA PHE A 47 5.99 -20.01 0.36
C PHE A 47 5.10 -21.26 0.22
N ASP A 48 4.11 -21.42 1.10
CA ASP A 48 3.22 -22.58 1.05
C ASP A 48 2.29 -22.50 -0.18
N PHE A 49 2.37 -23.51 -1.03
CA PHE A 49 1.49 -23.62 -2.19
C PHE A 49 0.02 -23.72 -1.75
N PRO A 50 -0.92 -23.08 -2.45
CA PRO A 50 -2.34 -23.15 -2.09
C PRO A 50 -2.85 -24.59 -1.96
N LYS A 51 -3.39 -24.95 -0.80
CA LYS A 51 -3.90 -26.32 -0.51
C LYS A 51 -5.18 -26.63 -1.27
N ALA A 52 -5.95 -25.61 -1.63
CA ALA A 52 -7.19 -25.74 -2.40
C ALA A 52 -7.21 -24.72 -3.53
N TRP A 53 -7.76 -25.12 -4.67
CA TRP A 53 -7.95 -24.20 -5.80
C TRP A 53 -9.21 -23.38 -5.56
N SER A 54 -9.10 -22.06 -5.70
CA SER A 54 -10.21 -21.13 -5.61
C SER A 54 -10.08 -20.04 -6.68
N SER A 55 -11.19 -19.41 -7.01
CA SER A 55 -11.20 -18.23 -7.87
C SER A 55 -11.62 -17.00 -7.06
N TYR A 56 -10.95 -15.89 -7.29
CA TYR A 56 -11.24 -14.63 -6.61
C TYR A 56 -12.41 -13.89 -7.22
N PHE A 57 -12.58 -13.97 -8.55
CA PHE A 57 -13.52 -13.14 -9.30
C PHE A 57 -14.41 -13.98 -10.25
N PRO A 58 -15.66 -13.58 -10.46
CA PRO A 58 -16.50 -14.12 -11.52
C PRO A 58 -15.90 -13.84 -12.90
N ILE A 59 -15.87 -14.86 -13.76
CA ILE A 59 -15.21 -14.75 -15.08
C ILE A 59 -15.85 -13.66 -15.94
N PHE A 60 -17.18 -13.55 -15.91
CA PHE A 60 -17.89 -12.57 -16.74
C PHE A 60 -17.57 -11.13 -16.31
N ASP A 61 -17.55 -10.85 -15.01
CA ASP A 61 -17.18 -9.55 -14.45
C ASP A 61 -15.75 -9.18 -14.82
N MET A 62 -14.83 -10.16 -14.79
CA MET A 62 -13.46 -9.93 -15.25
C MET A 62 -13.37 -9.56 -16.74
N ILE A 63 -14.15 -10.23 -17.62
CA ILE A 63 -14.17 -9.86 -19.05
C ILE A 63 -14.74 -8.45 -19.21
N ALA A 64 -15.72 -8.07 -18.42
CA ALA A 64 -16.32 -6.74 -18.43
C ALA A 64 -15.33 -5.63 -18.02
N ARG A 65 -14.27 -5.94 -17.27
CA ARG A 65 -13.19 -4.97 -16.90
C ARG A 65 -12.39 -4.45 -18.09
N HIS A 66 -12.61 -4.96 -19.29
CA HIS A 66 -12.09 -4.33 -20.52
C HIS A 66 -12.94 -3.12 -20.96
N ILE A 67 -14.12 -2.93 -20.38
CA ILE A 67 -14.95 -1.74 -20.62
C ILE A 67 -14.35 -0.59 -19.77
N GLY A 68 -14.14 0.56 -20.38
CA GLY A 68 -13.58 1.73 -19.71
C GLY A 68 -14.56 2.44 -18.79
N ASN A 69 -14.07 3.44 -18.09
CA ASN A 69 -14.85 4.33 -17.21
C ASN A 69 -15.49 3.62 -16.00
N VAL A 70 -14.88 2.55 -15.55
CA VAL A 70 -15.27 1.85 -14.32
C VAL A 70 -14.38 2.36 -13.19
N GLU A 71 -14.98 2.75 -12.08
CA GLU A 71 -14.23 3.16 -10.90
C GLU A 71 -13.28 2.04 -10.44
N THR A 72 -12.08 2.45 -10.03
CA THR A 72 -11.11 1.52 -9.46
C THR A 72 -11.40 1.31 -7.98
N GLU A 73 -11.46 0.06 -7.56
CA GLU A 73 -11.46 -0.24 -6.13
C GLU A 73 -10.07 0.05 -5.55
N ILE A 74 -10.05 0.87 -4.51
CA ILE A 74 -8.83 1.22 -3.75
C ILE A 74 -8.76 0.31 -2.51
N GLY A 75 -9.00 -0.96 -2.69
CA GLY A 75 -8.98 -1.94 -1.61
C GLY A 75 -7.78 -2.87 -1.67
N LEU A 76 -7.68 -3.68 -0.64
CA LEU A 76 -6.67 -4.72 -0.57
C LEU A 76 -6.92 -5.84 -1.60
N ASP A 77 -8.16 -6.07 -1.98
CA ASP A 77 -8.62 -7.13 -2.90
C ASP A 77 -9.24 -6.50 -4.17
N HIS A 78 -8.48 -5.59 -4.80
CA HIS A 78 -8.99 -4.89 -5.98
C HIS A 78 -9.01 -5.79 -7.23
N TRP A 79 -9.97 -5.51 -8.10
CA TRP A 79 -10.15 -6.18 -9.39
C TRP A 79 -9.01 -5.88 -10.38
N PRO A 80 -8.74 -6.77 -11.35
CA PRO A 80 -7.72 -6.50 -12.36
C PRO A 80 -8.09 -5.28 -13.19
N ASN A 81 -7.17 -4.32 -13.29
CA ASN A 81 -7.29 -3.18 -14.18
C ASN A 81 -6.68 -3.53 -15.55
N ILE A 82 -7.52 -4.04 -16.46
CA ILE A 82 -7.11 -4.56 -17.78
C ILE A 82 -7.68 -3.76 -18.94
N TYR A 83 -8.32 -2.63 -18.64
CA TYR A 83 -8.77 -1.71 -19.69
C TYR A 83 -7.57 -1.15 -20.47
N CYS A 84 -7.67 -1.20 -21.81
CA CYS A 84 -6.66 -0.67 -22.72
C CYS A 84 -7.29 -0.05 -24.00
N GLY A 85 -8.50 0.49 -23.86
CA GLY A 85 -9.28 1.09 -24.93
C GLY A 85 -10.40 0.18 -25.44
N VAL A 86 -11.59 0.73 -25.64
CA VAL A 86 -12.77 -0.03 -26.07
C VAL A 86 -12.58 -0.64 -27.48
N ALA A 87 -11.73 -0.01 -28.31
CA ALA A 87 -11.41 -0.51 -29.65
C ALA A 87 -10.85 -1.95 -29.65
N VAL A 88 -10.30 -2.45 -28.51
CA VAL A 88 -9.78 -3.82 -28.43
C VAL A 88 -10.83 -4.87 -28.73
N PHE A 89 -12.09 -4.64 -28.38
CA PHE A 89 -13.18 -5.56 -28.71
C PHE A 89 -13.36 -5.72 -30.22
N LEU A 90 -13.30 -4.63 -30.96
CA LEU A 90 -13.40 -4.64 -32.42
C LEU A 90 -12.19 -5.37 -33.04
N PHE A 91 -11.00 -4.97 -32.69
CA PHE A 91 -9.76 -5.52 -33.26
C PHE A 91 -9.55 -6.98 -32.88
N PHE A 92 -9.91 -7.39 -31.66
CA PHE A 92 -9.80 -8.78 -31.24
C PHE A 92 -10.72 -9.70 -32.08
N LEU A 93 -11.99 -9.31 -32.29
CA LEU A 93 -12.88 -10.06 -33.15
C LEU A 93 -12.43 -10.08 -34.61
N MET A 94 -11.90 -8.96 -35.11
CA MET A 94 -11.29 -8.89 -36.42
C MET A 94 -10.04 -9.78 -36.55
N TYR A 95 -9.19 -9.84 -35.53
CA TYR A 95 -8.04 -10.73 -35.47
C TYR A 95 -8.47 -12.19 -35.62
N LEU A 96 -9.49 -12.61 -34.86
CA LEU A 96 -10.01 -13.97 -34.94
C LEU A 96 -10.59 -14.28 -36.34
N ALA A 97 -11.28 -13.32 -36.95
CA ALA A 97 -11.88 -13.47 -38.28
C ALA A 97 -10.88 -13.36 -39.47
N CYS A 98 -9.69 -12.78 -39.25
CA CYS A 98 -8.71 -12.53 -40.30
C CYS A 98 -8.11 -13.84 -40.83
N LYS A 99 -8.37 -14.18 -42.09
CA LYS A 99 -7.84 -15.40 -42.71
C LYS A 99 -6.35 -15.34 -43.04
N LYS A 100 -5.74 -14.16 -43.10
CA LYS A 100 -4.32 -13.95 -43.36
C LYS A 100 -3.43 -14.28 -42.18
N ILE A 101 -3.97 -14.27 -40.99
CA ILE A 101 -3.26 -14.63 -39.76
C ILE A 101 -3.37 -16.15 -39.57
N ALA A 102 -2.22 -16.79 -39.46
CA ALA A 102 -2.14 -18.25 -39.33
C ALA A 102 -2.88 -18.75 -38.05
N VAL A 103 -3.60 -19.85 -38.19
CA VAL A 103 -4.33 -20.47 -37.05
C VAL A 103 -3.39 -20.77 -35.89
N LYS A 104 -2.15 -21.21 -36.16
CA LYS A 104 -1.13 -21.45 -35.13
C LYS A 104 -0.81 -20.18 -34.34
N GLU A 105 -0.66 -19.04 -35.02
CA GLU A 105 -0.42 -17.73 -34.38
C GLU A 105 -1.60 -17.38 -33.44
N LYS A 106 -2.83 -17.50 -33.96
CA LYS A 106 -4.03 -17.25 -33.15
C LYS A 106 -4.10 -18.15 -31.94
N ALA A 107 -3.84 -19.45 -32.10
CA ALA A 107 -3.87 -20.41 -31.01
C ALA A 107 -2.85 -20.07 -29.91
N VAL A 108 -1.63 -19.70 -30.29
CA VAL A 108 -0.58 -19.33 -29.34
C VAL A 108 -0.95 -18.06 -28.58
N TYR A 109 -1.29 -16.98 -29.28
CA TYR A 109 -1.59 -15.70 -28.60
C TYR A 109 -2.89 -15.74 -27.80
N CYS A 110 -3.94 -16.38 -28.31
CA CYS A 110 -5.17 -16.55 -27.53
C CYS A 110 -4.94 -17.50 -26.33
N GLY A 111 -4.12 -18.52 -26.49
CA GLY A 111 -3.73 -19.40 -25.38
C GLY A 111 -2.97 -18.66 -24.28
N LEU A 112 -2.01 -17.80 -24.66
CA LEU A 112 -1.31 -16.95 -23.71
C LEU A 112 -2.25 -15.95 -23.01
N LEU A 113 -3.16 -15.30 -23.76
CA LEU A 113 -4.17 -14.44 -23.15
C LEU A 113 -5.04 -15.19 -22.14
N LEU A 114 -5.46 -16.41 -22.45
CA LEU A 114 -6.25 -17.23 -21.54
C LEU A 114 -5.47 -17.63 -20.28
N ILE A 115 -4.19 -17.95 -20.40
CA ILE A 115 -3.32 -18.26 -19.25
C ILE A 115 -3.20 -17.04 -18.35
N PHE A 116 -2.89 -15.86 -18.91
CA PHE A 116 -2.83 -14.63 -18.12
C PHE A 116 -4.16 -14.28 -17.49
N PHE A 117 -5.26 -14.38 -18.26
CA PHE A 117 -6.59 -14.09 -17.76
C PHE A 117 -6.99 -15.03 -16.60
N ALA A 118 -6.73 -16.34 -16.73
CA ALA A 118 -6.95 -17.30 -15.67
C ALA A 118 -6.08 -17.00 -14.43
N SER A 119 -4.85 -16.50 -14.63
CA SER A 119 -3.94 -16.15 -13.54
C SER A 119 -4.40 -14.95 -12.70
N PHE A 120 -5.33 -14.13 -13.19
CA PHE A 120 -5.91 -13.05 -12.40
C PHE A 120 -6.87 -13.55 -11.33
N SER A 121 -7.54 -14.67 -11.57
CA SER A 121 -8.58 -15.15 -10.67
C SER A 121 -8.23 -16.46 -9.95
N ILE A 122 -7.46 -17.36 -10.57
CA ILE A 122 -7.10 -18.65 -9.97
C ILE A 122 -5.95 -18.43 -8.99
N ASN A 123 -6.18 -18.71 -7.70
CA ASN A 123 -5.22 -18.51 -6.62
C ASN A 123 -3.84 -19.17 -6.85
N ALA A 124 -3.82 -20.41 -7.34
CA ALA A 124 -2.56 -21.12 -7.61
C ALA A 124 -1.74 -20.47 -8.73
N LEU A 125 -2.39 -19.99 -9.81
CA LEU A 125 -1.72 -19.27 -10.88
C LEU A 125 -1.26 -17.89 -10.43
N ASN A 126 -2.09 -17.20 -9.65
CA ASN A 126 -1.75 -15.90 -9.07
C ASN A 126 -0.52 -16.01 -8.16
N PHE A 127 -0.45 -17.04 -7.32
CA PHE A 127 0.71 -17.35 -6.47
C PHE A 127 2.00 -17.54 -7.31
N ILE A 128 1.94 -18.34 -8.39
CA ILE A 128 3.09 -18.54 -9.28
C ILE A 128 3.57 -17.22 -9.91
N TRP A 129 2.64 -16.40 -10.40
CA TRP A 129 2.97 -15.10 -11.03
C TRP A 129 3.52 -14.06 -10.06
N HIS A 130 3.29 -14.24 -8.75
CA HIS A 130 3.88 -13.39 -7.70
C HIS A 130 5.17 -13.96 -7.10
N GLY A 131 5.86 -14.85 -7.83
CA GLY A 131 7.13 -15.42 -7.41
C GLY A 131 6.99 -16.41 -6.27
N PHE A 132 5.95 -17.25 -6.31
CA PHE A 132 5.61 -18.22 -5.28
C PHE A 132 5.32 -17.60 -3.92
N HIS A 133 4.64 -16.45 -3.94
CA HIS A 133 4.24 -15.72 -2.75
C HIS A 133 2.80 -15.23 -2.89
N TYR A 134 2.07 -15.10 -1.77
CA TYR A 134 0.75 -14.50 -1.81
C TYR A 134 0.88 -12.98 -1.92
N PRO A 135 0.24 -12.35 -2.92
CA PRO A 135 0.21 -10.91 -2.98
C PRO A 135 -0.65 -10.41 -1.82
N ASN A 136 -0.02 -9.84 -0.80
CA ASN A 136 -0.75 -9.14 0.23
C ASN A 136 -1.42 -7.93 -0.41
N SER A 137 -2.71 -8.08 -0.77
CA SER A 137 -3.59 -7.01 -1.19
C SER A 137 -3.32 -6.27 -2.51
N LEU A 138 -2.57 -6.81 -3.42
CA LEU A 138 -2.40 -6.23 -4.76
C LEU A 138 -2.40 -7.34 -5.82
N PRO A 139 -3.54 -8.02 -6.05
CA PRO A 139 -3.62 -9.07 -7.06
C PRO A 139 -3.42 -8.50 -8.47
N CYS A 140 -3.17 -9.35 -9.43
CA CYS A 140 -3.14 -9.02 -10.85
C CYS A 140 -2.04 -8.04 -11.29
N ARG A 141 -0.91 -7.96 -10.56
CA ARG A 141 0.21 -7.08 -10.94
C ARG A 141 0.75 -7.38 -12.34
N GLN A 142 0.62 -8.60 -12.83
CA GLN A 142 1.01 -9.01 -14.18
C GLN A 142 0.07 -8.53 -15.30
N SER A 143 -0.99 -7.78 -14.98
CA SER A 143 -1.98 -7.30 -15.97
C SER A 143 -1.37 -6.47 -17.09
N PHE A 144 -0.26 -5.75 -16.86
CA PHE A 144 0.42 -5.00 -17.91
C PHE A 144 0.96 -5.89 -19.04
N ILE A 145 1.37 -7.14 -18.74
CA ILE A 145 1.80 -8.10 -19.77
C ILE A 145 0.60 -8.55 -20.60
N TYR A 146 -0.52 -8.81 -19.94
CA TYR A 146 -1.78 -9.11 -20.62
C TYR A 146 -2.24 -7.98 -21.56
N ILE A 147 -2.21 -6.75 -21.06
CA ILE A 147 -2.55 -5.54 -21.85
C ILE A 147 -1.64 -5.41 -23.07
N PHE A 148 -0.32 -5.57 -22.86
CA PHE A 148 0.63 -5.52 -23.97
C PHE A 148 0.32 -6.59 -25.04
N LEU A 149 0.05 -7.82 -24.64
CA LEU A 149 -0.31 -8.91 -25.54
C LEU A 149 -1.64 -8.63 -26.28
N MET A 150 -2.63 -8.09 -25.59
CA MET A 150 -3.91 -7.69 -26.19
C MET A 150 -3.70 -6.60 -27.25
N LEU A 151 -2.95 -5.56 -26.93
CA LEU A 151 -2.62 -4.48 -27.87
C LEU A 151 -1.80 -4.99 -29.06
N PHE A 152 -0.88 -5.92 -28.84
CA PHE A 152 -0.12 -6.55 -29.93
C PHE A 152 -1.04 -7.32 -30.89
N ILE A 153 -1.99 -8.09 -30.38
CA ILE A 153 -3.01 -8.79 -31.17
C ILE A 153 -3.86 -7.78 -31.97
N CYS A 154 -4.27 -6.70 -31.35
CA CYS A 154 -5.01 -5.63 -32.02
C CYS A 154 -4.20 -4.98 -33.12
N PHE A 155 -2.90 -4.72 -32.89
CA PHE A 155 -2.00 -4.21 -33.89
C PHE A 155 -1.86 -5.18 -35.06
N ARG A 156 -1.77 -6.47 -34.83
CA ARG A 156 -1.75 -7.51 -35.90
C ARG A 156 -3.03 -7.46 -36.74
N ALA A 157 -4.19 -7.26 -36.13
CA ALA A 157 -5.45 -7.09 -36.87
C ALA A 157 -5.46 -5.78 -37.69
N TYR A 158 -4.94 -4.69 -37.11
CA TYR A 158 -4.83 -3.39 -37.77
C TYR A 158 -3.98 -3.46 -39.05
N MET A 159 -2.87 -4.20 -39.04
CA MET A 159 -2.02 -4.37 -40.24
C MET A 159 -2.76 -4.96 -41.44
N TYR A 160 -3.84 -5.70 -41.22
CA TYR A 160 -4.69 -6.28 -42.27
C TYR A 160 -6.01 -5.54 -42.44
N LEU A 161 -6.16 -4.35 -41.88
CA LEU A 161 -7.40 -3.57 -41.98
C LEU A 161 -7.78 -3.25 -43.44
N ASP A 162 -6.80 -2.93 -44.27
CA ASP A 162 -7.03 -2.66 -45.69
C ASP A 162 -7.62 -3.85 -46.44
N GLU A 163 -7.28 -5.05 -46.08
CA GLU A 163 -7.75 -6.27 -46.70
C GLU A 163 -9.05 -6.80 -46.05
N THR A 164 -9.37 -6.31 -44.87
CA THR A 164 -10.55 -6.76 -44.11
C THR A 164 -11.84 -6.25 -44.78
N PRO A 165 -12.79 -7.12 -45.13
CA PRO A 165 -14.07 -6.69 -45.72
C PRO A 165 -14.89 -5.84 -44.74
N LYS A 166 -15.58 -4.81 -45.21
CA LYS A 166 -16.47 -3.96 -44.36
C LYS A 166 -17.47 -4.76 -43.52
N LYS A 167 -17.96 -5.89 -44.05
CA LYS A 167 -18.86 -6.78 -43.29
C LYS A 167 -18.23 -7.33 -41.99
N HIS A 168 -16.91 -7.54 -41.96
CA HIS A 168 -16.25 -8.02 -40.74
C HIS A 168 -16.18 -6.92 -39.69
N ILE A 169 -16.02 -5.65 -40.10
CA ILE A 169 -16.13 -4.51 -39.19
C ILE A 169 -17.53 -4.44 -38.55
N ALA A 170 -18.57 -4.59 -39.39
CA ALA A 170 -19.95 -4.63 -38.91
C ALA A 170 -20.20 -5.79 -37.94
N ILE A 171 -19.72 -7.00 -38.29
CA ILE A 171 -19.86 -8.18 -37.37
C ILE A 171 -19.11 -7.94 -36.05
N ALA A 172 -17.90 -7.37 -36.11
CA ALA A 172 -17.14 -7.03 -34.91
C ALA A 172 -17.86 -5.99 -34.05
N PHE A 173 -18.43 -4.95 -34.68
CA PHE A 173 -19.20 -3.94 -33.96
C PHE A 173 -20.44 -4.55 -33.28
N TRP A 174 -21.27 -5.29 -33.99
CA TRP A 174 -22.47 -5.88 -33.42
C TRP A 174 -22.15 -6.94 -32.38
N GLY A 175 -21.08 -7.73 -32.56
CA GLY A 175 -20.63 -8.68 -31.56
C GLY A 175 -20.15 -7.99 -30.27
N SER A 176 -19.38 -6.91 -30.41
CA SER A 176 -18.93 -6.11 -29.25
C SER A 176 -20.08 -5.39 -28.55
N ALA A 177 -21.00 -4.79 -29.33
CA ALA A 177 -22.19 -4.14 -28.76
C ALA A 177 -23.09 -5.13 -28.02
N CYS A 178 -23.29 -6.33 -28.58
CA CYS A 178 -24.03 -7.39 -27.93
C CYS A 178 -23.37 -7.80 -26.60
N PHE A 179 -22.04 -7.92 -26.58
CA PHE A 179 -21.31 -8.19 -25.34
C PHE A 179 -21.53 -7.09 -24.29
N VAL A 180 -21.40 -5.81 -24.67
CA VAL A 180 -21.61 -4.68 -23.75
C VAL A 180 -23.06 -4.66 -23.20
N LEU A 181 -24.05 -4.93 -24.04
CA LEU A 181 -25.45 -5.03 -23.61
C LEU A 181 -25.71 -6.24 -22.67
N LEU A 182 -25.04 -7.36 -22.92
CA LEU A 182 -25.09 -8.50 -22.02
C LEU A 182 -24.39 -8.20 -20.70
N ALA A 183 -23.27 -7.47 -20.73
CA ALA A 183 -22.56 -7.05 -19.53
C ALA A 183 -23.43 -6.20 -18.61
N GLU A 184 -24.25 -5.30 -19.16
CA GLU A 184 -25.19 -4.48 -18.37
C GLU A 184 -26.18 -5.35 -17.55
N LYS A 185 -26.50 -6.54 -18.03
CA LYS A 185 -27.45 -7.45 -17.35
C LYS A 185 -26.79 -8.47 -16.43
N LEU A 186 -25.55 -8.85 -16.70
CA LEU A 186 -24.90 -10.00 -16.08
C LEU A 186 -23.80 -9.62 -15.08
N VAL A 187 -23.24 -8.41 -15.18
CA VAL A 187 -22.21 -7.95 -14.24
C VAL A 187 -22.83 -7.68 -12.88
N THR A 188 -22.21 -8.23 -11.85
CA THR A 188 -22.66 -8.13 -10.46
C THR A 188 -21.88 -7.09 -9.65
N GLN A 189 -20.79 -6.57 -10.18
CA GLN A 189 -19.91 -5.61 -9.51
C GLN A 189 -20.56 -4.22 -9.45
N GLU A 190 -20.57 -3.59 -8.28
CA GLU A 190 -21.31 -2.33 -8.00
C GLU A 190 -20.82 -1.12 -8.79
N HIS A 191 -19.53 -1.08 -9.19
CA HIS A 191 -18.94 0.07 -9.91
C HIS A 191 -19.33 0.16 -11.40
N PHE A 192 -20.11 -0.80 -11.91
CA PHE A 192 -20.58 -0.80 -13.30
C PHE A 192 -21.89 -0.05 -13.43
N HIS A 193 -21.85 1.27 -13.34
CA HIS A 193 -23.03 2.11 -13.57
C HIS A 193 -23.50 2.10 -15.02
N PHE A 194 -24.78 2.35 -15.29
CA PHE A 194 -25.36 2.36 -16.64
C PHE A 194 -24.59 3.21 -17.64
N ILE A 195 -24.05 4.36 -17.20
CA ILE A 195 -23.27 5.28 -18.05
C ILE A 195 -22.02 4.62 -18.66
N VAL A 196 -21.41 3.65 -17.98
CA VAL A 196 -20.23 2.90 -18.44
C VAL A 196 -20.53 2.19 -19.75
N TYR A 197 -21.64 1.48 -19.81
CA TYR A 197 -22.07 0.72 -20.98
C TYR A 197 -22.46 1.63 -22.14
N TYR A 198 -23.16 2.72 -21.85
CA TYR A 198 -23.58 3.70 -22.84
C TYR A 198 -22.38 4.37 -23.53
N VAL A 199 -21.41 4.83 -22.73
CA VAL A 199 -20.15 5.44 -23.23
C VAL A 199 -19.36 4.44 -24.06
N ALA A 200 -19.27 3.18 -23.63
CA ALA A 200 -18.58 2.13 -24.39
C ALA A 200 -19.19 1.90 -25.76
N ILE A 201 -20.53 1.87 -25.88
CA ILE A 201 -21.21 1.71 -27.19
C ILE A 201 -20.97 2.91 -28.10
N ILE A 202 -20.96 4.14 -27.57
CA ILE A 202 -20.65 5.34 -28.35
C ILE A 202 -19.23 5.25 -28.94
N PHE A 203 -18.24 4.90 -28.10
CA PHE A 203 -16.86 4.75 -28.59
C PHE A 203 -16.71 3.60 -29.58
N LEU A 204 -17.36 2.46 -29.35
CA LEU A 204 -17.39 1.35 -30.32
C LEU A 204 -17.94 1.78 -31.68
N ALA A 205 -19.04 2.53 -31.68
CA ALA A 205 -19.63 3.06 -32.90
C ALA A 205 -18.71 4.06 -33.61
N ALA A 206 -18.07 4.95 -32.86
CA ALA A 206 -17.11 5.92 -33.39
C ALA A 206 -15.90 5.22 -34.02
N TYR A 207 -15.28 4.25 -33.34
CA TYR A 207 -14.16 3.48 -33.89
C TYR A 207 -14.56 2.66 -35.12
N ALA A 208 -15.71 1.98 -35.10
CA ALA A 208 -16.20 1.27 -36.27
C ALA A 208 -16.44 2.23 -37.47
N GLY A 209 -17.04 3.40 -37.20
CA GLY A 209 -17.23 4.46 -38.20
C GLY A 209 -15.89 4.93 -38.82
N LEU A 210 -14.87 5.15 -37.98
CA LEU A 210 -13.51 5.50 -38.46
C LEU A 210 -12.90 4.41 -39.32
N MET A 211 -13.09 3.14 -38.98
CA MET A 211 -12.63 2.01 -39.79
C MET A 211 -13.33 1.99 -41.18
N TYR A 212 -14.63 2.33 -41.24
CA TYR A 212 -15.35 2.47 -42.49
C TYR A 212 -14.79 3.62 -43.34
N LEU A 213 -14.59 4.80 -42.75
CA LEU A 213 -14.00 5.97 -43.43
C LEU A 213 -12.57 5.71 -43.93
N TYR A 214 -11.80 4.98 -43.13
CA TYR A 214 -10.45 4.56 -43.52
C TYR A 214 -10.48 3.71 -44.80
N LYS A 215 -11.43 2.77 -44.91
CA LYS A 215 -11.65 1.93 -46.07
C LYS A 215 -12.10 2.72 -47.33
N ASP A 216 -12.70 3.89 -47.16
CA ASP A 216 -13.11 4.79 -48.22
C ASP A 216 -11.98 5.73 -48.69
N GLY A 217 -10.73 5.46 -48.29
CA GLY A 217 -9.53 6.15 -48.77
C GLY A 217 -9.13 7.40 -47.97
N LYS A 218 -9.86 7.76 -46.93
CA LYS A 218 -9.60 8.96 -46.10
C LYS A 218 -8.58 8.70 -44.99
N ARG A 219 -7.46 8.04 -45.30
CA ARG A 219 -6.51 7.49 -44.28
C ARG A 219 -5.94 8.54 -43.35
N THR A 220 -5.44 9.66 -43.90
CA THR A 220 -4.82 10.73 -43.08
C THR A 220 -5.82 11.35 -42.11
N VAL A 221 -7.02 11.66 -42.59
CA VAL A 221 -8.11 12.21 -41.74
C VAL A 221 -8.49 11.22 -40.63
N CYS A 222 -8.65 9.95 -41.01
CA CYS A 222 -8.95 8.89 -40.04
C CYS A 222 -7.85 8.73 -38.97
N GLY A 223 -6.57 8.92 -39.34
CA GLY A 223 -5.46 8.89 -38.38
C GLY A 223 -5.58 10.00 -37.33
N PHE A 224 -5.83 11.23 -37.77
CA PHE A 224 -6.04 12.35 -36.81
C PHE A 224 -7.28 12.16 -35.96
N LEU A 225 -8.40 11.74 -36.54
CA LEU A 225 -9.64 11.49 -35.79
C LEU A 225 -9.48 10.34 -34.78
N ALA A 226 -8.78 9.27 -35.17
CA ALA A 226 -8.49 8.15 -34.26
C ALA A 226 -7.64 8.59 -33.07
N LEU A 227 -6.58 9.38 -33.31
CA LEU A 227 -5.75 9.93 -32.24
C LEU A 227 -6.56 10.82 -31.29
N THR A 228 -7.42 11.70 -31.86
CA THR A 228 -8.31 12.55 -31.06
C THR A 228 -9.29 11.70 -30.24
N LEU A 229 -9.90 10.67 -30.85
CA LEU A 229 -10.85 9.79 -30.19
C LEU A 229 -10.20 9.02 -29.03
N VAL A 230 -8.99 8.48 -29.24
CA VAL A 230 -8.21 7.83 -28.19
C VAL A 230 -7.88 8.81 -27.04
N ALA A 231 -7.47 10.04 -27.38
CA ALA A 231 -7.17 11.06 -26.36
C ALA A 231 -8.41 11.41 -25.51
N VAL A 232 -9.58 11.55 -26.16
CA VAL A 232 -10.85 11.82 -25.45
C VAL A 232 -11.25 10.62 -24.58
N GLU A 233 -11.19 9.40 -25.11
CA GLU A 233 -11.49 8.19 -24.38
C GLU A 233 -10.57 8.03 -23.15
N ALA A 234 -9.27 8.21 -23.35
CA ALA A 234 -8.29 8.15 -22.26
C ALA A 234 -8.56 9.23 -21.19
N SER A 235 -8.87 10.46 -21.61
CA SER A 235 -9.17 11.56 -20.69
C SER A 235 -10.42 11.27 -19.83
N ILE A 236 -11.48 10.76 -20.45
CA ILE A 236 -12.71 10.38 -19.73
C ILE A 236 -12.40 9.24 -18.77
N ASN A 237 -11.70 8.19 -19.21
CA ASN A 237 -11.34 7.09 -18.35
C ASN A 237 -10.44 7.55 -17.17
N MET A 238 -9.44 8.39 -17.44
CA MET A 238 -8.57 8.94 -16.37
C MET A 238 -9.35 9.80 -15.37
N SER A 239 -10.37 10.54 -15.79
CA SER A 239 -11.19 11.33 -14.87
C SER A 239 -11.94 10.47 -13.85
N VAL A 240 -12.30 9.25 -14.24
CA VAL A 240 -12.98 8.30 -13.35
C VAL A 240 -11.99 7.48 -12.52
N THR A 241 -10.86 7.07 -13.12
CA THR A 241 -9.94 6.10 -12.51
C THR A 241 -8.78 6.70 -11.72
N SER A 242 -8.39 7.97 -11.98
CA SER A 242 -7.13 8.52 -11.46
C SER A 242 -7.26 9.89 -10.77
N VAL A 243 -8.25 10.68 -11.12
CA VAL A 243 -8.30 12.11 -10.71
C VAL A 243 -8.89 12.33 -9.32
N THR A 244 -9.57 11.32 -8.76
CA THR A 244 -10.38 11.47 -7.53
C THR A 244 -9.65 11.07 -6.24
N THR A 245 -8.38 10.68 -6.28
CA THR A 245 -7.73 10.06 -5.13
C THR A 245 -7.36 11.05 -4.03
N THR A 246 -6.57 12.08 -4.34
CA THR A 246 -6.18 13.10 -3.35
C THR A 246 -5.72 14.37 -4.07
N SER A 247 -6.17 15.56 -3.61
CA SER A 247 -5.67 16.80 -4.18
C SER A 247 -4.21 17.02 -3.79
N ARG A 248 -3.42 17.57 -4.71
CA ARG A 248 -2.02 17.94 -4.43
C ARG A 248 -1.94 18.90 -3.24
N GLU A 249 -2.84 19.87 -3.18
CA GLU A 249 -2.90 20.86 -2.10
C GLU A 249 -3.09 20.17 -0.74
N SER A 250 -4.06 19.27 -0.61
CA SER A 250 -4.28 18.51 0.61
C SER A 250 -3.06 17.66 0.99
N TYR A 251 -2.40 17.03 -0.01
CA TYR A 251 -1.24 16.20 0.25
C TYR A 251 -0.01 16.98 0.71
N THR A 252 0.17 18.22 0.21
CA THR A 252 1.34 19.06 0.52
C THR A 252 1.08 20.16 1.53
N SER A 253 -0.10 20.20 2.15
CA SER A 253 -0.60 21.36 2.94
C SER A 253 0.29 21.77 4.11
N ASP A 254 1.04 20.86 4.72
CA ASP A 254 1.90 21.12 5.88
C ASP A 254 3.41 20.94 5.59
N ASN A 255 3.78 20.79 4.32
CA ASN A 255 5.18 20.55 3.95
C ASN A 255 6.08 21.74 4.27
N GLU A 256 5.58 22.97 4.04
CA GLU A 256 6.34 24.20 4.28
C GLU A 256 6.52 24.45 5.77
N GLU A 257 5.47 24.26 6.57
CA GLU A 257 5.47 24.39 8.01
C GLU A 257 6.47 23.43 8.65
N VAL A 258 6.41 22.15 8.24
CA VAL A 258 7.35 21.11 8.70
C VAL A 258 8.79 21.46 8.27
N ARG A 259 8.99 21.98 7.06
CA ARG A 259 10.31 22.40 6.58
C ARG A 259 10.88 23.53 7.46
N ILE A 260 10.10 24.56 7.74
CA ILE A 260 10.50 25.70 8.57
C ILE A 260 10.87 25.22 9.98
N LEU A 261 10.06 24.35 10.58
CA LEU A 261 10.31 23.83 11.91
C LEU A 261 11.54 22.95 11.96
N LYS A 262 11.71 22.03 11.00
CA LYS A 262 12.87 21.17 10.89
C LYS A 262 14.17 21.99 10.68
N ASP A 263 14.15 22.97 9.78
CA ASP A 263 15.32 23.80 9.48
C ASP A 263 15.69 24.73 10.64
N SER A 264 14.79 24.93 11.62
CA SER A 264 15.08 25.64 12.86
C SER A 264 15.83 24.81 13.90
N LEU A 265 15.88 23.47 13.71
CA LEU A 265 16.65 22.62 14.59
C LEU A 265 18.14 22.85 14.36
N GLN A 266 18.87 23.11 15.44
CA GLN A 266 20.33 23.25 15.37
C GLN A 266 20.96 21.90 14.98
N PRO A 267 22.05 21.91 14.21
CA PRO A 267 22.82 20.70 13.99
C PRO A 267 23.25 20.14 15.35
N ALA A 268 22.67 19.02 15.76
CA ALA A 268 23.03 18.38 17.02
C ALA A 268 24.38 17.67 16.87
N SER A 269 25.17 17.66 17.94
CA SER A 269 26.36 16.82 18.03
C SER A 269 26.02 15.34 18.02
N ASP A 270 24.77 15.02 18.44
CA ASP A 270 24.28 13.67 18.64
C ASP A 270 23.17 13.32 17.66
N PHE A 271 23.03 12.04 17.34
CA PHE A 271 21.96 11.53 16.52
C PHE A 271 20.60 11.69 17.22
N TYR A 272 19.59 12.10 16.47
CA TYR A 272 18.20 12.18 16.93
C TYR A 272 17.23 11.77 15.82
N ARG A 273 16.00 11.47 16.20
CA ARG A 273 14.87 11.28 15.30
C ARG A 273 13.79 12.33 15.54
N VAL A 274 13.04 12.59 14.49
CA VAL A 274 11.86 13.46 14.49
C VAL A 274 10.67 12.61 14.10
N GLU A 275 9.56 12.74 14.81
CA GLU A 275 8.32 12.07 14.44
C GLU A 275 7.17 13.03 14.32
N LYS A 276 6.37 12.82 13.28
CA LYS A 276 5.13 13.57 13.06
C LYS A 276 3.96 12.79 13.68
N LYS A 277 3.44 13.27 14.81
CA LYS A 277 2.37 12.58 15.56
C LYS A 277 1.07 12.49 14.72
N THR A 278 0.72 13.57 13.98
CA THR A 278 -0.38 13.56 13.01
C THR A 278 0.19 13.39 11.61
N ARG A 279 0.44 12.15 11.22
CA ARG A 279 1.07 11.84 9.94
C ARG A 279 0.06 11.73 8.80
N LYS A 280 0.51 11.95 7.56
CA LYS A 280 -0.20 11.62 6.31
C LYS A 280 0.10 10.19 5.87
N THR A 281 1.36 9.80 5.96
CA THR A 281 1.84 8.46 5.63
C THR A 281 2.87 7.99 6.66
N LYS A 282 3.17 6.70 6.68
CA LYS A 282 4.26 6.16 7.51
C LYS A 282 5.65 6.57 6.99
N ASN A 283 5.73 7.13 5.80
CA ASN A 283 6.97 7.60 5.17
C ASN A 283 7.07 9.13 5.13
N ASP A 284 6.37 9.83 6.01
CA ASP A 284 6.44 11.30 6.11
C ASP A 284 7.89 11.77 6.34
N GLY A 285 8.68 11.03 7.13
CA GLY A 285 10.10 11.31 7.33
C GLY A 285 10.89 11.33 6.02
N ALA A 286 10.68 10.34 5.15
CA ALA A 286 11.31 10.30 3.83
C ALA A 286 10.78 11.40 2.89
N TRP A 287 9.47 11.67 2.94
CA TRP A 287 8.83 12.71 2.14
C TRP A 287 9.29 14.12 2.51
N MET A 288 9.38 14.41 3.80
CA MET A 288 9.70 15.75 4.33
C MET A 288 11.17 15.90 4.74
N ASN A 289 11.99 14.86 4.48
CA ASN A 289 13.42 14.82 4.73
C ASN A 289 13.82 15.07 6.19
N PHE A 290 13.32 14.23 7.09
CA PHE A 290 13.77 14.15 8.49
C PHE A 290 13.96 12.67 8.91
N PRO A 291 14.90 12.39 9.83
CA PRO A 291 15.11 11.03 10.33
C PRO A 291 13.93 10.58 11.19
N SER A 292 13.25 9.51 10.78
CA SER A 292 12.05 8.96 11.41
C SER A 292 12.25 7.47 11.72
N VAL A 293 11.51 6.96 12.69
CA VAL A 293 11.39 5.53 12.95
C VAL A 293 10.30 4.90 12.10
N SER A 294 9.23 5.65 11.86
CA SER A 294 8.06 5.16 11.14
C SER A 294 8.40 4.80 9.69
N LEU A 295 7.95 3.62 9.26
CA LEU A 295 8.26 3.07 7.93
C LEU A 295 7.09 2.29 7.34
N PHE A 296 6.86 2.48 6.05
CA PHE A 296 6.17 1.53 5.17
C PHE A 296 7.14 1.09 4.08
N SER A 297 7.37 -0.22 3.98
CA SER A 297 8.21 -0.80 2.92
C SER A 297 7.80 -2.24 2.65
N SER A 298 7.77 -2.62 1.37
CA SER A 298 7.56 -4.03 0.98
C SER A 298 8.67 -4.97 1.48
N THR A 299 9.80 -4.42 1.90
CA THR A 299 10.94 -5.13 2.48
C THR A 299 11.17 -4.74 3.94
N ALA A 300 10.12 -4.35 4.66
CA ALA A 300 10.22 -4.06 6.09
C ALA A 300 10.79 -5.26 6.85
N ASN A 301 11.62 -4.99 7.85
CA ASN A 301 12.20 -6.03 8.69
C ASN A 301 11.10 -6.68 9.56
N ALA A 302 10.97 -8.00 9.49
CA ALA A 302 9.94 -8.75 10.18
C ALA A 302 10.08 -8.69 11.70
N ASP A 303 11.30 -8.72 12.20
CA ASP A 303 11.56 -8.72 13.64
C ASP A 303 11.30 -7.33 14.23
N LEU A 304 11.65 -6.25 13.51
CA LEU A 304 11.26 -4.90 13.91
C LEU A 304 9.73 -4.74 13.93
N SER A 305 9.03 -5.26 12.92
CA SER A 305 7.56 -5.23 12.92
C SER A 305 6.96 -5.94 14.14
N LYS A 306 7.50 -7.10 14.52
CA LYS A 306 7.10 -7.83 15.74
C LYS A 306 7.45 -7.04 17.00
N PHE A 307 8.65 -6.46 17.04
CA PHE A 307 9.12 -5.68 18.18
C PHE A 307 8.23 -4.47 18.45
N PHE A 308 7.91 -3.69 17.43
CA PHE A 308 6.96 -2.57 17.57
C PHE A 308 5.62 -3.03 18.11
N LYS A 309 5.12 -4.17 17.63
CA LYS A 309 3.87 -4.76 18.11
C LYS A 309 3.94 -5.14 19.59
N LYS A 310 5.04 -5.76 20.03
CA LYS A 310 5.24 -6.16 21.44
C LYS A 310 5.33 -4.95 22.37
N LEU A 311 5.81 -3.82 21.87
CA LEU A 311 5.80 -2.55 22.60
C LEU A 311 4.46 -1.78 22.52
N GLY A 312 3.43 -2.34 21.90
CA GLY A 312 2.11 -1.71 21.78
C GLY A 312 2.00 -0.63 20.71
N CYS A 313 2.99 -0.53 19.84
CA CYS A 313 3.00 0.40 18.73
C CYS A 313 2.30 -0.17 17.50
N GLU A 314 1.84 0.71 16.62
CA GLU A 314 1.24 0.31 15.35
C GLU A 314 2.23 -0.49 14.51
N SER A 315 1.82 -1.69 14.10
CA SER A 315 2.63 -2.60 13.29
C SER A 315 1.76 -3.46 12.38
N SER A 316 2.28 -3.75 11.21
CA SER A 316 1.67 -4.64 10.21
C SER A 316 2.76 -5.41 9.46
N THR A 317 2.37 -6.23 8.50
CA THR A 317 3.30 -7.06 7.72
C THR A 317 4.44 -6.27 7.07
N ASN A 318 4.16 -5.05 6.60
CA ASN A 318 5.12 -4.25 5.81
C ASN A 318 5.26 -2.83 6.32
N ALA A 319 4.88 -2.58 7.57
CA ALA A 319 4.93 -1.26 8.15
C ALA A 319 4.94 -1.29 9.67
N TYR A 320 5.62 -0.32 10.26
CA TYR A 320 5.57 -0.03 11.69
C TYR A 320 5.68 1.48 11.92
N SER A 321 5.25 1.94 13.06
CA SER A 321 5.32 3.35 13.44
C SER A 321 5.25 3.53 14.94
N ILE A 322 5.63 4.71 15.42
CA ILE A 322 5.50 5.07 16.84
C ILE A 322 4.07 5.47 17.24
N THR A 323 3.07 5.29 16.39
CA THR A 323 1.69 5.51 16.82
C THR A 323 1.33 4.54 17.93
N GLY A 324 0.83 5.07 19.04
CA GLY A 324 0.61 4.30 20.27
C GLY A 324 1.84 4.15 21.13
N SER A 325 2.99 4.79 20.79
CA SER A 325 4.18 4.78 21.65
C SER A 325 3.93 5.45 22.98
N THR A 326 4.61 4.93 24.00
CA THR A 326 4.74 5.55 25.31
C THR A 326 6.03 6.41 25.35
N PRO A 327 6.21 7.26 26.35
CA PRO A 327 7.46 8.02 26.52
C PRO A 327 8.71 7.15 26.59
N LEU A 328 8.62 5.95 27.18
CA LEU A 328 9.71 4.99 27.19
C LEU A 328 10.11 4.56 25.78
N VAL A 329 9.14 4.21 24.96
CA VAL A 329 9.37 3.79 23.58
C VAL A 329 9.97 4.92 22.74
N ASP A 330 9.43 6.13 22.84
CA ASP A 330 9.98 7.31 22.18
C ASP A 330 11.44 7.56 22.60
N SER A 331 11.76 7.36 23.90
CA SER A 331 13.11 7.53 24.45
C SER A 331 14.08 6.50 23.87
N ILE A 332 13.73 5.22 23.88
CA ILE A 332 14.57 4.10 23.39
C ILE A 332 14.90 4.29 21.91
N PHE A 333 13.92 4.76 21.11
CA PHE A 333 14.13 5.00 19.68
C PHE A 333 14.77 6.36 19.37
N SER A 334 15.27 7.09 20.35
CA SER A 334 15.91 8.41 20.17
C SER A 334 14.98 9.42 19.50
N VAL A 335 13.66 9.34 19.74
CA VAL A 335 12.69 10.31 19.22
C VAL A 335 12.78 11.58 20.06
N LYS A 336 13.67 12.48 19.65
CA LYS A 336 13.96 13.71 20.36
C LYS A 336 12.95 14.81 20.06
N TYR A 337 12.46 14.86 18.84
CA TYR A 337 11.54 15.92 18.42
C TYR A 337 10.22 15.35 17.92
N ALA A 338 9.13 16.02 18.29
CA ALA A 338 7.78 15.70 17.87
C ALA A 338 7.14 16.88 17.15
N LEU A 339 6.55 16.61 15.97
CA LEU A 339 5.72 17.53 15.20
C LEU A 339 4.25 17.17 15.46
N CYS A 340 3.50 18.10 16.06
CA CYS A 340 2.12 17.91 16.46
C CYS A 340 1.20 18.93 15.78
N SER A 341 -0.02 18.52 15.42
CA SER A 341 -1.06 19.43 14.91
C SER A 341 -1.89 20.08 16.02
N GLU A 342 -1.74 19.63 17.26
CA GLU A 342 -2.40 20.15 18.43
C GLU A 342 -1.36 20.40 19.52
N ALA A 343 -1.64 21.35 20.42
CA ALA A 343 -0.77 21.60 21.56
C ALA A 343 -0.74 20.40 22.50
N VAL A 344 0.47 20.01 22.93
CA VAL A 344 0.69 18.92 23.90
C VAL A 344 0.44 19.47 25.29
N SER A 345 -0.36 18.76 26.10
CA SER A 345 -0.69 19.15 27.46
C SER A 345 0.38 18.74 28.47
N ASN A 346 1.13 17.67 28.19
CA ASN A 346 2.17 17.17 29.10
C ASN A 346 3.49 17.92 28.89
N THR A 347 3.67 19.00 29.62
CA THR A 347 4.86 19.86 29.57
C THR A 347 6.04 19.32 30.40
N GLU A 348 5.84 18.30 31.20
CA GLU A 348 6.90 17.65 31.97
C GLU A 348 7.76 16.75 31.09
N LEU A 349 7.16 16.13 30.06
CA LEU A 349 7.85 15.26 29.10
C LEU A 349 8.26 16.01 27.83
N MET A 350 7.44 16.96 27.39
CA MET A 350 7.58 17.63 26.09
C MET A 350 7.74 19.14 26.26
N MET A 351 8.91 19.63 25.95
CA MET A 351 9.19 21.07 25.95
C MET A 351 8.77 21.70 24.63
N TYR A 352 7.91 22.70 24.69
CA TYR A 352 7.55 23.50 23.51
C TYR A 352 8.75 24.29 23.00
N LEU A 353 9.03 24.18 21.71
CA LEU A 353 10.11 24.93 21.06
C LEU A 353 9.57 26.02 20.13
N ARG A 354 8.66 25.68 19.24
CA ARG A 354 8.21 26.60 18.19
C ARG A 354 6.91 26.14 17.54
N GLU A 355 6.24 27.07 16.86
CA GLU A 355 5.06 26.84 16.01
C GLU A 355 5.26 27.45 14.63
N SER A 356 4.66 26.81 13.61
CA SER A 356 4.52 27.35 12.26
C SER A 356 3.23 26.83 11.65
N GLY A 357 2.32 27.75 11.25
CA GLY A 357 1.09 27.42 10.52
C GLY A 357 0.19 26.37 11.19
N GLY A 358 0.11 26.36 12.52
CA GLY A 358 -0.67 25.36 13.26
C GLY A 358 0.04 24.02 13.49
N THR A 359 1.31 23.90 13.10
CA THR A 359 2.16 22.76 13.45
C THR A 359 3.10 23.18 14.57
N TYR A 360 3.12 22.40 15.64
CA TYR A 360 3.90 22.63 16.84
C TYR A 360 5.10 21.70 16.88
N LEU A 361 6.26 22.24 17.26
CA LEU A 361 7.50 21.49 17.46
C LEU A 361 7.78 21.39 18.96
N TYR A 362 7.96 20.16 19.43
CA TYR A 362 8.31 19.85 20.81
C TYR A 362 9.62 19.05 20.88
N GLU A 363 10.34 19.21 22.00
CA GLU A 363 11.50 18.38 22.36
C GLU A 363 11.12 17.44 23.50
N ASN A 364 11.40 16.16 23.31
CA ASN A 364 11.31 15.14 24.36
C ASN A 364 12.52 15.27 25.29
N LEU A 365 12.28 15.57 26.58
CA LEU A 365 13.30 15.82 27.57
C LEU A 365 14.03 14.55 28.05
N TYR A 366 13.46 13.38 27.79
CA TYR A 366 13.97 12.08 28.27
C TYR A 366 14.49 11.18 27.15
N THR A 367 14.96 11.74 26.07
CA THR A 367 15.47 10.97 24.94
C THR A 367 16.81 10.31 25.25
N LEU A 368 16.89 9.01 25.02
CA LEU A 368 18.13 8.27 25.09
C LEU A 368 18.97 8.50 23.79
N PRO A 369 20.30 8.48 23.88
CA PRO A 369 21.16 8.52 22.70
C PRO A 369 21.00 7.22 21.88
N LEU A 370 21.50 7.22 20.63
CA LEU A 370 21.40 6.06 19.74
C LEU A 370 22.01 4.78 20.34
N GLY A 371 23.08 4.94 21.14
CA GLY A 371 23.70 3.84 21.87
C GLY A 371 23.65 4.12 23.38
N PHE A 372 23.14 3.20 24.15
CA PHE A 372 23.10 3.24 25.60
C PHE A 372 23.42 1.85 26.18
N VAL A 373 23.79 1.82 27.44
CA VAL A 373 24.22 0.59 28.13
C VAL A 373 23.04 -0.03 28.88
N LEU A 374 22.87 -1.32 28.70
CA LEU A 374 21.93 -2.16 29.44
C LEU A 374 22.69 -3.26 30.20
N PRO A 375 22.10 -3.88 31.23
CA PRO A 375 22.68 -5.04 31.90
C PRO A 375 23.03 -6.15 30.88
N SER A 376 24.14 -6.85 31.09
CA SER A 376 24.63 -7.88 30.17
C SER A 376 23.72 -9.11 30.07
N ASP A 377 22.88 -9.33 31.06
CA ASP A 377 21.94 -10.44 31.20
C ASP A 377 20.50 -10.06 30.78
N ILE A 378 20.29 -8.91 30.16
CA ILE A 378 18.96 -8.42 29.75
C ILE A 378 18.28 -9.39 28.79
N GLU A 379 19.04 -10.06 27.92
CA GLU A 379 18.49 -11.03 26.97
C GLU A 379 17.87 -12.25 27.65
N GLU A 380 18.38 -12.62 28.82
CA GLU A 380 17.91 -13.78 29.59
C GLU A 380 16.75 -13.41 30.52
N ASN A 381 16.74 -12.17 31.01
CA ASN A 381 15.82 -11.75 32.07
C ASN A 381 14.60 -11.00 31.53
N TRP A 382 14.69 -10.29 30.41
CA TRP A 382 13.56 -9.54 29.85
C TRP A 382 12.48 -10.45 29.28
N GLN A 383 11.28 -10.37 29.82
CA GLN A 383 10.12 -11.15 29.39
C GLN A 383 9.46 -10.58 28.12
N TYR A 384 10.24 -10.45 27.08
CA TYR A 384 9.84 -9.86 25.79
C TYR A 384 8.64 -10.54 25.14
N GLU A 385 8.44 -11.85 25.34
CA GLU A 385 7.38 -12.63 24.69
C GLU A 385 6.00 -12.47 25.34
N MET A 386 5.87 -11.74 26.45
CA MET A 386 4.57 -11.44 27.04
C MET A 386 3.62 -10.81 26.02
N ASP A 387 2.33 -11.07 26.18
CA ASP A 387 1.30 -10.55 25.27
C ASP A 387 0.90 -9.11 25.59
N ASN A 388 0.99 -8.69 26.84
CA ASN A 388 0.62 -7.36 27.29
C ASN A 388 1.76 -6.35 27.09
N PRO A 389 1.62 -5.35 26.19
CA PRO A 389 2.69 -4.39 25.95
C PRO A 389 3.10 -3.55 27.16
N ALA A 390 2.18 -3.30 28.09
CA ALA A 390 2.51 -2.59 29.32
C ALA A 390 3.46 -3.41 30.20
N GLU A 391 3.18 -4.71 30.34
CA GLU A 391 4.05 -5.63 31.07
C GLU A 391 5.42 -5.78 30.42
N VAL A 392 5.48 -5.87 29.08
CA VAL A 392 6.75 -5.93 28.34
C VAL A 392 7.61 -4.70 28.59
N GLN A 393 7.00 -3.51 28.62
CA GLN A 393 7.70 -2.26 28.88
C GLN A 393 8.14 -2.11 30.33
N ASN A 394 7.28 -2.45 31.28
CA ASN A 394 7.60 -2.42 32.72
C ASN A 394 8.73 -3.39 33.04
N ASP A 395 8.65 -4.62 32.52
CA ASP A 395 9.69 -5.61 32.74
C ASP A 395 11.06 -5.16 32.19
N LEU A 396 11.07 -4.49 31.02
CA LEU A 396 12.29 -3.87 30.50
C LEU A 396 12.89 -2.86 31.48
N CYS A 397 12.07 -2.02 32.09
CA CYS A 397 12.53 -1.06 33.10
C CYS A 397 13.08 -1.75 34.32
N LEU A 398 12.37 -2.74 34.86
CA LEU A 398 12.78 -3.48 36.06
C LEU A 398 14.10 -4.23 35.86
N VAL A 399 14.27 -4.95 34.73
CA VAL A 399 15.54 -5.64 34.45
C VAL A 399 16.68 -4.68 34.10
N SER A 400 16.37 -3.45 33.74
CA SER A 400 17.34 -2.37 33.55
C SER A 400 17.71 -1.64 34.81
N GLY A 401 17.08 -1.99 35.95
CA GLY A 401 17.29 -1.38 37.29
C GLY A 401 16.52 -0.07 37.50
N ALA A 402 15.45 0.15 36.75
CA ALA A 402 14.53 1.28 36.90
C ALA A 402 13.18 0.81 37.49
N ASP A 403 12.33 1.75 37.87
CA ASP A 403 10.98 1.47 38.33
C ASP A 403 10.03 1.25 37.14
N GLU A 404 8.85 0.68 37.40
CA GLU A 404 7.77 0.56 36.44
C GLU A 404 7.33 1.93 35.89
N VAL A 405 7.12 2.04 34.58
CA VAL A 405 6.73 3.29 33.94
C VAL A 405 5.24 3.38 33.59
N LEU A 406 4.55 2.24 33.58
CA LEU A 406 3.11 2.15 33.31
C LEU A 406 2.41 1.51 34.52
N VAL A 407 1.45 2.22 35.06
CA VAL A 407 0.64 1.75 36.20
C VAL A 407 -0.77 1.44 35.70
N ASP A 408 -1.35 0.33 36.17
CA ASP A 408 -2.73 -0.03 35.85
C ASP A 408 -3.71 1.01 36.43
N ALA A 409 -4.41 1.70 35.54
CA ALA A 409 -5.40 2.70 35.89
C ALA A 409 -6.71 2.10 36.44
N GLY A 410 -6.82 0.77 36.44
CA GLY A 410 -8.05 0.09 36.80
C GLY A 410 -9.17 0.30 35.80
N GLY A 411 -10.33 -0.24 36.06
CA GLY A 411 -11.51 -0.07 35.21
C GLY A 411 -12.39 -1.31 35.18
N THR A 412 -13.51 -1.20 34.48
CA THR A 412 -14.48 -2.28 34.32
C THR A 412 -14.79 -2.57 32.89
N VAL A 413 -14.79 -3.85 32.52
CA VAL A 413 -15.17 -4.32 31.18
C VAL A 413 -16.61 -4.84 31.22
N ASN A 414 -17.46 -4.29 30.37
CA ASN A 414 -18.81 -4.79 30.14
C ASN A 414 -19.00 -5.07 28.64
N LYS A 415 -18.99 -6.34 28.27
CA LYS A 415 -19.03 -6.80 26.87
C LYS A 415 -17.90 -6.17 26.04
N ASN A 416 -18.23 -5.18 25.22
CA ASN A 416 -17.32 -4.49 24.30
C ASN A 416 -16.97 -3.05 24.78
N THR A 417 -17.33 -2.71 26.00
CA THR A 417 -17.11 -1.39 26.57
C THR A 417 -16.19 -1.52 27.78
N PHE A 418 -15.09 -0.79 27.75
CA PHE A 418 -14.22 -0.57 28.89
C PHE A 418 -14.51 0.82 29.46
N THR A 419 -14.70 0.90 30.78
CA THR A 419 -14.97 2.17 31.47
C THR A 419 -14.02 2.31 32.64
N PHE A 420 -13.33 3.45 32.71
CA PHE A 420 -12.51 3.81 33.86
C PHE A 420 -12.70 5.29 34.19
N THR A 421 -12.40 5.66 35.42
CA THR A 421 -12.36 7.05 35.83
C THR A 421 -10.95 7.33 36.31
N PRO A 422 -10.23 8.25 35.66
CA PRO A 422 -8.87 8.59 36.07
C PRO A 422 -8.90 9.28 37.45
N ASP A 423 -8.01 8.86 38.32
CA ASP A 423 -7.85 9.47 39.65
C ASP A 423 -7.09 10.80 39.58
N GLU A 424 -6.24 10.95 38.58
CA GLU A 424 -5.40 12.14 38.35
C GLU A 424 -5.44 12.59 36.87
N THR A 425 -5.06 13.85 36.64
CA THR A 425 -4.85 14.36 35.29
C THR A 425 -3.54 13.81 34.76
N GLY A 426 -3.57 13.12 33.62
CA GLY A 426 -2.38 12.50 33.05
C GLY A 426 -2.62 11.93 31.65
N GLU A 427 -1.60 11.28 31.11
CA GLU A 427 -1.70 10.52 29.86
C GLU A 427 -2.03 9.07 30.15
N TYR A 428 -3.03 8.55 29.45
CA TYR A 428 -3.50 7.17 29.60
C TYR A 428 -3.34 6.42 28.30
N TYR A 429 -2.83 5.20 28.38
CA TYR A 429 -2.58 4.30 27.25
C TYR A 429 -3.54 3.13 27.29
N VAL A 430 -4.21 2.84 26.18
CA VAL A 430 -5.14 1.70 26.09
C VAL A 430 -4.58 0.70 25.09
N PHE A 431 -4.19 -0.46 25.56
CA PHE A 431 -3.72 -1.56 24.73
C PHE A 431 -4.85 -2.55 24.47
N VAL A 432 -5.18 -2.77 23.19
CA VAL A 432 -6.27 -3.67 22.79
C VAL A 432 -5.71 -5.02 22.39
N MET A 433 -5.83 -6.02 23.26
CA MET A 433 -5.25 -7.35 23.06
C MET A 433 -6.04 -8.24 22.09
N ASN A 434 -7.26 -7.87 21.73
CA ASN A 434 -8.12 -8.69 20.88
C ASN A 434 -7.92 -8.40 19.39
N LYS A 435 -7.25 -9.31 18.68
CA LYS A 435 -6.99 -9.23 17.23
C LYS A 435 -8.22 -9.07 16.33
N LYS A 436 -9.43 -9.28 16.86
CA LYS A 436 -10.69 -9.11 16.10
C LYS A 436 -11.23 -7.68 16.18
N VAL A 437 -10.72 -6.87 17.08
CA VAL A 437 -11.12 -5.46 17.20
C VAL A 437 -10.43 -4.67 16.08
N LYS A 438 -11.23 -4.00 15.28
CA LYS A 438 -10.73 -3.15 14.17
C LYS A 438 -10.88 -1.66 14.45
N THR A 439 -11.76 -1.31 15.36
CA THR A 439 -12.07 0.09 15.68
C THR A 439 -12.37 0.22 17.17
N VAL A 440 -11.78 1.21 17.79
CA VAL A 440 -12.07 1.62 19.15
C VAL A 440 -12.65 3.03 19.14
N LYS A 441 -13.72 3.25 19.87
CA LYS A 441 -14.31 4.58 20.07
C LYS A 441 -14.11 4.96 21.53
N ALA A 442 -13.44 6.08 21.75
CA ALA A 442 -13.28 6.67 23.07
C ALA A 442 -14.31 7.80 23.25
N GLU A 443 -15.13 7.68 24.29
CA GLU A 443 -16.05 8.74 24.72
C GLU A 443 -15.37 9.53 25.83
N LEU A 444 -15.03 10.77 25.57
CA LEU A 444 -14.36 11.68 26.48
C LEU A 444 -15.31 12.83 26.85
N PRO A 445 -15.10 13.51 27.98
CA PRO A 445 -15.88 14.71 28.32
C PRO A 445 -15.85 15.79 27.22
N THR A 446 -14.78 15.81 26.44
CA THR A 446 -14.56 16.76 25.33
C THR A 446 -15.14 16.31 23.99
N GLY A 447 -15.70 15.10 23.91
CA GLY A 447 -16.28 14.53 22.69
C GLY A 447 -15.82 13.11 22.41
N GLN A 448 -16.26 12.58 21.27
CA GLN A 448 -15.93 11.22 20.85
C GLN A 448 -14.72 11.23 19.91
N LYS A 449 -13.73 10.36 20.17
CA LYS A 449 -12.63 10.07 19.24
C LYS A 449 -12.74 8.62 18.73
N SER A 450 -12.44 8.38 17.46
CA SER A 450 -12.47 7.05 16.85
C SER A 450 -11.07 6.68 16.35
N PHE A 451 -10.62 5.49 16.69
CA PHE A 451 -9.34 4.92 16.28
C PHE A 451 -9.62 3.66 15.46
N SER A 452 -9.12 3.63 14.23
CA SER A 452 -9.24 2.49 13.32
C SER A 452 -7.89 1.80 13.15
N ASN A 453 -7.93 0.50 12.84
CA ASN A 453 -6.74 -0.36 12.72
C ASN A 453 -5.95 -0.50 14.03
N VAL A 454 -6.68 -0.71 15.10
CA VAL A 454 -6.15 -0.97 16.44
C VAL A 454 -5.65 -2.41 16.55
#